data_f8afa173aacd3bebf1e2c87ad468303f
#
_entry.id   f8afa173aacd3bebf1e2c87ad468303f
#
_cell.length_a   1.000
_cell.length_b   1.000
_cell.length_c   1.000
_cell.angle_alpha   90.00
_cell.angle_beta   90.00
_cell.angle_gamma   90.00
#
_symmetry.space_group_name_H-M   'P 1'
#
loop_
_entity.id
_entity.type
_entity.pdbx_description
1 polymer ?
#
loop_
_entity_poly.entity_id
_entity_poly.type
_entity_poly.pdbx_seq_one_letter_code
_entity_poly.pdbx_strand_id
1 'polypeptide(L)'
;AETFFTAADFLAYGNKLYVSRVASATAYNAGTANAQISTADEALANTDATFIARYPGALGNSLKIAICENSANFESATTGITGITIALSATTGTISDYALLVAGDILRVGSNAIGYQDLVVSATPATSTVTFTTKYKLSTALSSAAGTRKWGSYKNVSAAPSTGNIHVVVIDEDGLVTGTAGVVLEVFENVSTSSTAKLDSGATNYYKDVINAQSSYIFATGSDQGVSDTAPFDNSYVSLTAGADGDAESAITLAALALGYDLFVSPEDVDISLILQGKAAHGSNETGVANYIIDNICEVRKDCMVFVSPSYADVVSNPNGEVDAMIAYRNALSNSSYAFIDSGYKYRYDKYNDLYRYTPLNGDIAGLAVRTDNNRDPWFSPAGYNRGLIKNVVKLAFNPNKAQRDILYPKDINPVITQPGQGTLLFGDKTAFGTASAFDRINVRRLFIILEKAIARAAKTTLFEFNDEFTRAQFKNLVEPFLRDVQGRRGIYDFRVICDDTNNTGEVIDRNEFIGDIYIKPAKSINFIQLNFVAVRTGVEFEEIVGQF
;
A
#
# COMPACT_ATOMS: atom_id res chain seq x y z
N ALA A 1 -0.14 13.80 -3.88
CA ALA A 1 0.17 13.47 -5.29
C ALA A 1 1.61 12.94 -5.44
N GLU A 2 2.62 13.59 -4.85
CA GLU A 2 4.03 13.18 -4.99
C GLU A 2 4.27 11.76 -4.49
N THR A 3 3.82 11.42 -3.28
CA THR A 3 3.96 10.08 -2.69
C THR A 3 3.25 9.01 -3.50
N PHE A 4 2.04 9.30 -4.02
CA PHE A 4 1.32 8.38 -4.90
C PHE A 4 2.11 8.07 -6.17
N PHE A 5 2.67 9.09 -6.81
CA PHE A 5 3.44 8.89 -8.05
C PHE A 5 4.79 8.24 -7.79
N THR A 6 5.40 8.45 -6.63
CA THR A 6 6.60 7.70 -6.21
C THR A 6 6.32 6.21 -6.18
N ALA A 7 5.20 5.81 -5.57
CA ALA A 7 4.76 4.41 -5.53
C ALA A 7 4.46 3.87 -6.94
N ALA A 8 3.74 4.64 -7.77
CA ALA A 8 3.42 4.27 -9.15
C ALA A 8 4.67 4.13 -10.04
N ASP A 9 5.67 5.00 -9.85
CA ASP A 9 6.95 4.95 -10.56
C ASP A 9 7.77 3.73 -10.15
N PHE A 10 7.82 3.41 -8.86
CA PHE A 10 8.45 2.18 -8.37
C PHE A 10 7.79 0.92 -8.96
N LEU A 11 6.46 0.86 -8.96
CA LEU A 11 5.71 -0.28 -9.50
C LEU A 11 5.83 -0.43 -11.04
N ALA A 12 6.37 0.58 -11.75
CA ALA A 12 6.73 0.42 -13.15
C ALA A 12 7.94 -0.52 -13.38
N TYR A 13 8.69 -0.84 -12.33
CA TYR A 13 9.88 -1.71 -12.37
C TYR A 13 9.71 -2.98 -11.53
N GLY A 14 8.91 -2.92 -10.46
CA GLY A 14 8.64 -4.01 -9.53
C GLY A 14 7.16 -4.32 -9.42
N ASN A 15 6.82 -5.38 -8.68
CA ASN A 15 5.44 -5.83 -8.51
C ASN A 15 5.00 -5.97 -7.05
N LYS A 16 5.88 -5.63 -6.09
CA LYS A 16 5.59 -5.75 -4.66
C LYS A 16 5.91 -4.44 -3.95
N LEU A 17 4.90 -3.86 -3.33
CA LEU A 17 5.01 -2.65 -2.53
C LEU A 17 4.11 -2.77 -1.29
N TYR A 18 4.66 -2.50 -0.12
CA TYR A 18 3.90 -2.29 1.10
C TYR A 18 3.56 -0.80 1.23
N VAL A 19 2.32 -0.50 1.57
CA VAL A 19 1.84 0.87 1.74
C VAL A 19 1.17 0.98 3.11
N SER A 20 1.63 1.93 3.91
CA SER A 20 0.95 2.35 5.13
C SER A 20 0.18 3.64 4.85
N ARG A 21 -1.11 3.64 5.13
CA ARG A 21 -1.92 4.84 5.04
C ARG A 21 -1.81 5.64 6.33
N VAL A 22 -1.33 6.86 6.23
CA VAL A 22 -1.32 7.82 7.34
C VAL A 22 -2.52 8.74 7.18
N ALA A 23 -3.41 8.74 8.17
CA ALA A 23 -4.56 9.61 8.24
C ALA A 23 -4.31 10.73 9.26
N SER A 24 -4.71 11.96 8.95
CA SER A 24 -4.66 13.06 9.92
C SER A 24 -5.76 12.90 10.97
N ALA A 25 -5.63 13.63 12.09
CA ALA A 25 -6.63 13.62 13.17
C ALA A 25 -8.03 14.14 12.74
N THR A 26 -8.11 14.80 11.58
CA THR A 26 -9.37 15.30 10.99
C THR A 26 -9.97 14.35 9.95
N ALA A 27 -9.37 13.17 9.74
CA ALA A 27 -9.95 12.13 8.92
C ALA A 27 -10.93 11.31 9.76
N TYR A 28 -12.18 11.17 9.29
CA TYR A 28 -13.25 10.51 10.04
C TYR A 28 -13.84 9.34 9.27
N ASN A 29 -14.24 8.30 10.00
CA ASN A 29 -14.97 7.18 9.41
C ASN A 29 -16.41 7.60 9.12
N ALA A 30 -16.92 7.25 7.94
CA ALA A 30 -18.34 7.44 7.66
C ALA A 30 -19.20 6.63 8.63
N GLY A 31 -20.28 7.24 9.11
CA GLY A 31 -21.14 6.68 10.15
C GLY A 31 -20.80 7.12 11.57
N THR A 32 -19.71 7.88 11.79
CA THR A 32 -19.35 8.41 13.12
C THR A 32 -19.67 9.89 13.27
N ALA A 33 -19.76 10.36 14.51
CA ALA A 33 -19.84 11.78 14.85
C ALA A 33 -18.43 12.37 14.99
N ASN A 34 -17.66 12.44 13.87
CA ASN A 34 -16.29 12.95 13.80
C ASN A 34 -15.27 12.12 14.61
N ALA A 35 -15.36 10.79 14.52
CA ALA A 35 -14.38 9.90 15.14
C ALA A 35 -13.50 9.21 14.08
N GLN A 36 -12.25 8.93 14.46
CA GLN A 36 -11.33 8.08 13.73
C GLN A 36 -11.25 6.72 14.44
N ILE A 37 -11.67 5.68 13.74
CA ILE A 37 -11.75 4.30 14.24
C ILE A 37 -10.86 3.43 13.36
N SER A 38 -9.95 2.69 13.98
CA SER A 38 -8.95 1.87 13.29
C SER A 38 -9.02 0.39 13.66
N THR A 39 -9.60 0.06 14.81
CA THR A 39 -9.68 -1.29 15.34
C THR A 39 -11.13 -1.70 15.65
N ALA A 40 -11.35 -3.01 15.73
CA ALA A 40 -12.65 -3.57 16.13
C ALA A 40 -13.05 -3.15 17.56
N ASP A 41 -12.08 -3.08 18.48
CA ASP A 41 -12.34 -2.70 19.88
C ASP A 41 -12.78 -1.24 19.99
N GLU A 42 -12.14 -0.34 19.23
CA GLU A 42 -12.57 1.06 19.12
C GLU A 42 -13.97 1.16 18.51
N ALA A 43 -14.27 0.35 17.50
CA ALA A 43 -15.60 0.31 16.90
C ALA A 43 -16.65 -0.15 17.91
N LEU A 44 -16.39 -1.19 18.68
CA LEU A 44 -17.29 -1.70 19.72
C LEU A 44 -17.49 -0.70 20.88
N ALA A 45 -16.52 0.19 21.11
CA ALA A 45 -16.67 1.29 22.08
C ALA A 45 -17.49 2.48 21.51
N ASN A 46 -17.63 2.58 20.19
CA ASN A 46 -18.42 3.62 19.53
C ASN A 46 -19.90 3.26 19.49
N THR A 47 -20.78 4.24 19.69
CA THR A 47 -22.24 4.08 19.70
C THR A 47 -22.98 5.06 18.79
N ASP A 48 -22.27 5.76 17.92
CA ASP A 48 -22.87 6.79 17.04
C ASP A 48 -23.82 6.18 16.00
N ALA A 49 -23.45 5.04 15.44
CA ALA A 49 -24.27 4.29 14.48
C ALA A 49 -24.00 2.79 14.65
N THR A 50 -24.90 1.94 14.14
CA THR A 50 -24.75 0.48 14.21
C THR A 50 -23.60 -0.05 13.36
N PHE A 51 -23.38 0.57 12.21
CA PHE A 51 -22.27 0.28 11.30
C PHE A 51 -21.53 1.55 10.93
N ILE A 52 -20.24 1.42 10.81
CA ILE A 52 -19.34 2.50 10.36
C ILE A 52 -18.42 1.98 9.25
N ALA A 53 -17.92 2.86 8.40
CA ALA A 53 -16.90 2.49 7.44
C ALA A 53 -15.61 2.04 8.17
N ARG A 54 -14.95 1.00 7.67
CA ARG A 54 -13.74 0.44 8.29
C ARG A 54 -12.56 1.41 8.29
N TYR A 55 -12.49 2.28 7.28
CA TYR A 55 -11.39 3.23 7.12
C TYR A 55 -11.91 4.66 7.14
N PRO A 56 -11.20 5.60 7.78
CA PRO A 56 -11.54 7.01 7.71
C PRO A 56 -11.40 7.54 6.28
N GLY A 57 -12.30 8.38 5.85
CA GLY A 57 -12.27 9.00 4.53
C GLY A 57 -13.65 9.18 3.90
N ALA A 58 -13.74 10.10 2.95
CA ALA A 58 -14.96 10.39 2.20
C ALA A 58 -15.45 9.21 1.35
N LEU A 59 -14.58 8.27 1.00
CA LEU A 59 -14.93 7.05 0.26
C LEU A 59 -15.97 6.21 1.02
N GLY A 60 -15.92 6.22 2.36
CA GLY A 60 -16.89 5.53 3.20
C GLY A 60 -18.33 6.01 3.04
N ASN A 61 -18.55 7.25 2.54
CA ASN A 61 -19.87 7.79 2.27
C ASN A 61 -20.59 7.11 1.10
N SER A 62 -19.86 6.37 0.25
CA SER A 62 -20.42 5.55 -0.83
C SER A 62 -20.95 4.20 -0.36
N LEU A 63 -20.79 3.88 0.92
CA LEU A 63 -21.23 2.59 1.46
C LEU A 63 -22.65 2.68 1.97
N LYS A 64 -23.44 1.68 1.59
CA LYS A 64 -24.79 1.44 2.09
C LYS A 64 -24.89 0.05 2.66
N ILE A 65 -25.50 -0.07 3.82
CA ILE A 65 -25.76 -1.34 4.48
C ILE A 65 -27.23 -1.66 4.34
N ALA A 66 -27.54 -2.83 3.74
CA ALA A 66 -28.88 -3.36 3.68
C ALA A 66 -29.01 -4.49 4.71
N ILE A 67 -30.01 -4.39 5.59
CA ILE A 67 -30.26 -5.34 6.67
C ILE A 67 -31.59 -6.03 6.42
N CYS A 68 -31.61 -7.35 6.55
CA CYS A 68 -32.82 -8.14 6.59
C CYS A 68 -32.95 -8.81 7.96
N GLU A 69 -33.88 -8.34 8.77
CA GLU A 69 -33.96 -8.67 10.19
C GLU A 69 -34.75 -9.97 10.48
N ASN A 70 -35.61 -10.39 9.56
CA ASN A 70 -36.42 -11.61 9.72
C ASN A 70 -37.02 -12.07 8.39
N SER A 71 -37.66 -13.23 8.39
CA SER A 71 -38.26 -13.82 7.19
C SER A 71 -39.40 -12.99 6.60
N ALA A 72 -40.19 -12.27 7.41
CA ALA A 72 -41.25 -11.40 6.93
C ALA A 72 -40.75 -10.16 6.23
N ASN A 73 -39.57 -9.65 6.66
CA ASN A 73 -38.85 -8.55 6.00
C ASN A 73 -38.18 -9.01 4.69
N PHE A 74 -37.83 -10.30 4.60
CA PHE A 74 -37.23 -10.86 3.38
C PHE A 74 -38.26 -10.94 2.25
N GLU A 75 -39.42 -11.54 2.52
CA GLU A 75 -40.54 -11.63 1.58
C GLU A 75 -41.85 -11.69 2.36
N SER A 76 -42.76 -10.75 2.11
CA SER A 76 -44.10 -10.78 2.69
C SER A 76 -44.95 -11.88 2.06
N ALA A 77 -46.06 -12.25 2.72
CA ALA A 77 -47.09 -13.07 2.09
C ALA A 77 -47.55 -12.46 0.74
N THR A 78 -48.08 -13.29 -0.15
CA THR A 78 -48.52 -12.88 -1.50
C THR A 78 -49.56 -11.75 -1.48
N THR A 79 -50.30 -11.63 -0.40
CA THR A 79 -51.30 -10.58 -0.13
C THR A 79 -50.86 -9.63 0.96
N GLY A 80 -49.56 -9.59 1.26
CA GLY A 80 -49.00 -8.81 2.38
C GLY A 80 -49.07 -7.30 2.21
N ILE A 81 -49.14 -6.82 0.96
CA ILE A 81 -49.36 -5.41 0.62
C ILE A 81 -50.69 -5.31 -0.12
N THR A 82 -51.60 -4.48 0.38
CA THR A 82 -52.95 -4.36 -0.14
C THR A 82 -53.29 -2.95 -0.63
N GLY A 83 -54.44 -2.84 -1.32
CA GLY A 83 -54.94 -1.55 -1.81
C GLY A 83 -54.04 -0.91 -2.87
N ILE A 84 -53.36 -1.71 -3.69
CA ILE A 84 -52.47 -1.25 -4.72
C ILE A 84 -53.23 -0.76 -5.94
N THR A 85 -53.15 0.52 -6.25
CA THR A 85 -53.72 1.12 -7.44
C THR A 85 -52.62 1.83 -8.25
N ILE A 86 -52.36 1.34 -9.47
CA ILE A 86 -51.31 1.87 -10.35
C ILE A 86 -51.84 2.01 -11.76
N ALA A 87 -51.76 3.20 -12.35
CA ALA A 87 -52.15 3.47 -13.73
C ALA A 87 -51.12 2.90 -14.71
N LEU A 88 -51.53 2.65 -15.94
CA LEU A 88 -50.61 2.23 -17.01
C LEU A 88 -49.51 3.27 -17.24
N SER A 89 -48.28 2.78 -17.39
CA SER A 89 -47.07 3.59 -17.62
C SER A 89 -46.76 4.57 -16.49
N ALA A 90 -47.40 4.50 -15.32
CA ALA A 90 -47.11 5.34 -14.19
C ALA A 90 -45.82 4.93 -13.46
N THR A 91 -45.17 5.90 -12.85
CA THR A 91 -44.06 5.71 -11.90
C THR A 91 -44.49 5.93 -10.45
N THR A 92 -45.80 6.15 -10.24
CA THR A 92 -46.40 6.32 -8.91
C THR A 92 -47.65 5.45 -8.79
N GLY A 93 -47.99 5.06 -7.58
CA GLY A 93 -49.21 4.35 -7.26
C GLY A 93 -49.74 4.72 -5.88
N THR A 94 -51.03 4.46 -5.64
CA THR A 94 -51.63 4.57 -4.31
C THR A 94 -51.62 3.18 -3.68
N ILE A 95 -51.09 3.08 -2.44
CA ILE A 95 -50.95 1.80 -1.71
C ILE A 95 -51.47 2.03 -0.28
N SER A 96 -52.38 1.20 0.16
CA SER A 96 -52.94 1.32 1.52
C SER A 96 -51.90 1.02 2.60
N ASP A 97 -51.12 -0.03 2.37
CA ASP A 97 -50.11 -0.52 3.32
C ASP A 97 -48.72 0.10 3.06
N TYR A 98 -48.67 1.37 2.64
CA TYR A 98 -47.44 2.07 2.28
C TYR A 98 -46.42 2.16 3.43
N ALA A 99 -46.87 2.15 4.68
CA ALA A 99 -46.01 2.17 5.86
C ALA A 99 -45.14 0.92 6.01
N LEU A 100 -45.46 -0.16 5.30
CA LEU A 100 -44.65 -1.39 5.25
C LEU A 100 -43.56 -1.37 4.17
N LEU A 101 -43.44 -0.28 3.41
CA LEU A 101 -42.47 -0.12 2.32
C LEU A 101 -41.39 0.89 2.68
N VAL A 102 -40.15 0.56 2.36
CA VAL A 102 -39.00 1.47 2.50
C VAL A 102 -38.30 1.66 1.15
N ALA A 103 -37.51 2.72 1.02
CA ALA A 103 -36.72 2.96 -0.17
C ALA A 103 -35.81 1.75 -0.47
N GLY A 104 -35.80 1.31 -1.73
CA GLY A 104 -35.02 0.17 -2.18
C GLY A 104 -35.79 -1.17 -2.17
N ASP A 105 -36.90 -1.28 -1.48
CA ASP A 105 -37.75 -2.48 -1.51
C ASP A 105 -38.32 -2.76 -2.90
N ILE A 106 -38.59 -4.01 -3.15
CA ILE A 106 -39.21 -4.47 -4.38
C ILE A 106 -40.65 -4.84 -4.09
N LEU A 107 -41.59 -4.17 -4.75
CA LEU A 107 -42.99 -4.51 -4.74
C LEU A 107 -43.31 -5.35 -5.98
N ARG A 108 -43.55 -6.63 -5.81
CA ARG A 108 -44.04 -7.51 -6.87
C ARG A 108 -45.55 -7.36 -7.00
N VAL A 109 -45.98 -6.93 -8.17
CA VAL A 109 -47.40 -6.74 -8.48
C VAL A 109 -47.77 -7.53 -9.73
N GLY A 110 -49.08 -7.83 -9.88
CA GLY A 110 -49.61 -8.54 -11.02
C GLY A 110 -50.36 -9.81 -10.62
N SER A 111 -50.65 -10.64 -11.61
CA SER A 111 -51.34 -11.93 -11.43
C SER A 111 -50.96 -12.90 -12.56
N ASN A 112 -51.33 -14.16 -12.43
CA ASN A 112 -51.13 -15.13 -13.51
C ASN A 112 -51.81 -14.75 -14.84
N ALA A 113 -52.85 -13.92 -14.78
CA ALA A 113 -53.58 -13.48 -15.98
C ALA A 113 -52.89 -12.35 -16.76
N ILE A 114 -52.16 -11.45 -16.07
CA ILE A 114 -51.53 -10.26 -16.66
C ILE A 114 -50.02 -10.29 -16.57
N GLY A 115 -49.45 -11.34 -15.97
CA GLY A 115 -48.03 -11.41 -15.63
C GLY A 115 -47.68 -10.69 -14.33
N TYR A 116 -46.40 -10.77 -13.94
CA TYR A 116 -45.87 -10.11 -12.75
C TYR A 116 -44.81 -9.09 -13.12
N GLN A 117 -44.75 -8.01 -12.37
CA GLN A 117 -43.68 -7.01 -12.47
C GLN A 117 -43.16 -6.66 -11.10
N ASP A 118 -41.86 -6.54 -10.99
CA ASP A 118 -41.13 -6.04 -9.83
C ASP A 118 -40.91 -4.53 -9.99
N LEU A 119 -41.44 -3.76 -9.03
CA LEU A 119 -41.32 -2.30 -8.96
C LEU A 119 -40.42 -1.92 -7.77
N VAL A 120 -39.34 -1.21 -7.99
CA VAL A 120 -38.44 -0.75 -6.94
C VAL A 120 -38.95 0.55 -6.35
N VAL A 121 -39.16 0.59 -5.04
CA VAL A 121 -39.58 1.79 -4.29
C VAL A 121 -38.44 2.80 -4.28
N SER A 122 -38.66 4.02 -4.80
CA SER A 122 -37.60 5.02 -4.96
C SER A 122 -37.29 5.83 -3.71
N ALA A 123 -38.27 5.97 -2.83
CA ALA A 123 -38.15 6.68 -1.55
C ALA A 123 -39.09 6.08 -0.52
N THR A 124 -38.73 6.09 0.76
CA THR A 124 -39.62 5.64 1.85
C THR A 124 -40.89 6.51 1.85
N PRO A 125 -42.09 5.88 1.67
CA PRO A 125 -43.31 6.63 1.50
C PRO A 125 -43.74 7.29 2.81
N ALA A 126 -44.03 8.57 2.77
CA ALA A 126 -44.67 9.30 3.90
C ALA A 126 -46.19 9.30 3.85
N THR A 127 -46.77 8.91 2.71
CA THR A 127 -48.22 8.88 2.46
C THR A 127 -48.55 7.66 1.59
N SER A 128 -49.82 7.42 1.36
CA SER A 128 -50.27 6.33 0.46
C SER A 128 -49.76 6.46 -0.97
N THR A 129 -49.22 7.59 -1.39
CA THR A 129 -48.60 7.74 -2.72
C THR A 129 -47.15 7.22 -2.68
N VAL A 130 -46.91 6.12 -3.36
CA VAL A 130 -45.58 5.47 -3.47
C VAL A 130 -45.01 5.73 -4.85
N THR A 131 -43.71 6.14 -4.88
CA THR A 131 -42.96 6.39 -6.12
C THR A 131 -42.01 5.23 -6.42
N PHE A 132 -41.92 4.83 -7.69
CA PHE A 132 -41.09 3.75 -8.17
C PHE A 132 -39.99 4.25 -9.12
N THR A 133 -38.84 3.61 -9.11
CA THR A 133 -37.74 3.92 -10.04
C THR A 133 -38.06 3.50 -11.47
N THR A 134 -38.95 2.55 -11.66
CA THR A 134 -39.35 2.02 -12.98
C THR A 134 -40.83 2.22 -13.22
N LYS A 135 -41.18 2.40 -14.51
CA LYS A 135 -42.59 2.51 -14.93
C LYS A 135 -43.32 1.15 -14.82
N TYR A 136 -44.57 1.21 -14.41
CA TYR A 136 -45.50 0.07 -14.51
C TYR A 136 -45.73 -0.28 -15.99
N LYS A 137 -45.53 -1.55 -16.36
CA LYS A 137 -45.52 -2.03 -17.76
C LYS A 137 -46.52 -3.14 -18.07
N LEU A 138 -47.25 -3.64 -17.07
CA LEU A 138 -48.25 -4.68 -17.34
C LEU A 138 -49.39 -4.12 -18.17
N SER A 139 -50.10 -5.01 -18.88
CA SER A 139 -51.16 -4.66 -19.86
C SER A 139 -52.41 -4.04 -19.25
N THR A 140 -52.64 -4.23 -17.96
CA THR A 140 -53.85 -3.78 -17.25
C THR A 140 -53.46 -2.96 -16.04
N ALA A 141 -54.09 -1.80 -15.84
CA ALA A 141 -53.95 -1.00 -14.62
C ALA A 141 -54.41 -1.78 -13.39
N LEU A 142 -53.72 -1.57 -12.27
CA LEU A 142 -54.10 -2.16 -11.00
C LEU A 142 -55.10 -1.27 -10.29
N SER A 143 -56.15 -1.89 -9.73
CA SER A 143 -57.17 -1.24 -8.91
C SER A 143 -57.41 -2.06 -7.67
N SER A 144 -57.04 -1.51 -6.51
CA SER A 144 -57.18 -2.19 -5.21
C SER A 144 -56.61 -3.61 -5.18
N ALA A 145 -55.52 -3.84 -5.91
CA ALA A 145 -54.82 -5.13 -6.00
C ALA A 145 -54.01 -5.46 -4.74
N ALA A 146 -53.58 -6.71 -4.65
CA ALA A 146 -52.59 -7.12 -3.65
C ALA A 146 -51.20 -7.36 -4.30
N GLY A 147 -50.16 -7.30 -3.52
CA GLY A 147 -48.78 -7.52 -3.95
C GLY A 147 -47.91 -8.10 -2.85
N THR A 148 -46.71 -8.50 -3.24
CA THR A 148 -45.71 -9.06 -2.35
C THR A 148 -44.55 -8.04 -2.21
N ARG A 149 -44.25 -7.68 -0.98
CA ARG A 149 -43.01 -6.94 -0.68
C ARG A 149 -41.83 -7.92 -0.64
N LYS A 150 -40.73 -7.54 -1.26
CA LYS A 150 -39.46 -8.25 -1.14
C LYS A 150 -38.37 -7.25 -0.72
N TRP A 151 -37.50 -7.72 0.14
CA TRP A 151 -36.30 -6.99 0.47
C TRP A 151 -35.45 -6.71 -0.79
N GLY A 152 -34.93 -5.52 -0.95
CA GLY A 152 -34.22 -5.11 -2.17
C GLY A 152 -33.00 -5.97 -2.52
N SER A 153 -32.31 -6.49 -1.51
CA SER A 153 -31.15 -7.37 -1.69
C SER A 153 -31.47 -8.86 -1.65
N TYR A 154 -32.76 -9.27 -1.74
CA TYR A 154 -33.17 -10.67 -1.62
C TYR A 154 -32.48 -11.63 -2.62
N LYS A 155 -32.03 -11.13 -3.77
CA LYS A 155 -31.33 -11.93 -4.79
C LYS A 155 -29.86 -12.18 -4.46
N ASN A 156 -29.32 -11.46 -3.49
CA ASN A 156 -27.92 -11.54 -3.11
C ASN A 156 -27.65 -12.57 -2.01
N VAL A 157 -28.71 -13.19 -1.49
CA VAL A 157 -28.67 -14.19 -0.43
C VAL A 157 -29.46 -15.42 -0.83
N SER A 158 -29.17 -16.56 -0.21
CA SER A 158 -29.72 -17.88 -0.62
C SER A 158 -31.13 -18.13 -0.14
N ALA A 159 -31.51 -17.63 1.04
CA ALA A 159 -32.84 -17.84 1.66
C ALA A 159 -33.14 -16.71 2.66
N ALA A 160 -34.35 -16.71 3.23
CA ALA A 160 -34.68 -15.82 4.34
C ALA A 160 -33.86 -16.14 5.61
N PRO A 161 -33.57 -15.15 6.48
CA PRO A 161 -32.87 -15.43 7.71
C PRO A 161 -33.69 -16.32 8.64
N SER A 162 -32.99 -17.19 9.39
CA SER A 162 -33.58 -18.02 10.43
C SER A 162 -34.00 -17.15 11.63
N THR A 163 -34.86 -17.65 12.47
CA THR A 163 -35.32 -16.96 13.69
C THR A 163 -34.11 -16.60 14.57
N GLY A 164 -34.01 -15.34 14.98
CA GLY A 164 -32.89 -14.82 15.77
C GLY A 164 -31.64 -14.45 14.94
N ASN A 165 -31.70 -14.58 13.62
CA ASN A 165 -30.61 -14.25 12.70
C ASN A 165 -31.05 -13.16 11.72
N ILE A 166 -30.05 -12.48 11.15
CA ILE A 166 -30.21 -11.40 10.18
C ILE A 166 -29.32 -11.64 8.97
N HIS A 167 -29.61 -10.94 7.87
CA HIS A 167 -28.68 -10.77 6.76
C HIS A 167 -28.17 -9.33 6.74
N VAL A 168 -26.89 -9.17 6.46
CA VAL A 168 -26.25 -7.86 6.26
C VAL A 168 -25.55 -7.87 4.90
N VAL A 169 -25.87 -6.90 4.05
CA VAL A 169 -25.29 -6.74 2.72
C VAL A 169 -24.67 -5.36 2.61
N VAL A 170 -23.41 -5.30 2.24
CA VAL A 170 -22.66 -4.06 2.01
C VAL A 170 -22.69 -3.73 0.52
N ILE A 171 -23.09 -2.52 0.17
CA ILE A 171 -23.33 -2.06 -1.19
C ILE A 171 -22.52 -0.79 -1.44
N ASP A 172 -21.91 -0.69 -2.62
CA ASP A 172 -21.32 0.55 -3.15
C ASP A 172 -22.43 1.43 -3.73
N GLU A 173 -23.03 2.31 -2.92
CA GLU A 173 -24.23 3.06 -3.29
C GLU A 173 -23.97 3.99 -4.47
N ASP A 174 -22.89 4.76 -4.43
CA ASP A 174 -22.54 5.78 -5.43
C ASP A 174 -21.55 5.28 -6.49
N GLY A 175 -21.01 4.06 -6.32
CA GLY A 175 -20.03 3.48 -7.24
C GLY A 175 -18.61 4.02 -7.10
N LEU A 176 -18.28 4.67 -5.98
CA LEU A 176 -16.94 5.24 -5.77
C LEU A 176 -15.88 4.17 -5.46
N VAL A 177 -16.29 3.00 -4.99
CA VAL A 177 -15.40 1.87 -4.70
C VAL A 177 -15.14 1.03 -5.95
N THR A 178 -16.21 0.67 -6.68
CA THR A 178 -16.16 -0.27 -7.81
C THR A 178 -16.19 0.40 -9.18
N GLY A 179 -16.55 1.67 -9.24
CA GLY A 179 -16.84 2.39 -10.49
C GLY A 179 -18.28 2.23 -10.97
N THR A 180 -19.13 1.46 -10.29
CA THR A 180 -20.52 1.21 -10.67
C THR A 180 -21.42 1.28 -9.44
N ALA A 181 -22.39 2.18 -9.46
CA ALA A 181 -23.34 2.35 -8.36
C ALA A 181 -24.23 1.10 -8.16
N GLY A 182 -24.49 0.76 -6.90
CA GLY A 182 -25.36 -0.35 -6.50
C GLY A 182 -24.72 -1.74 -6.53
N VAL A 183 -23.40 -1.83 -6.73
CA VAL A 183 -22.68 -3.11 -6.69
C VAL A 183 -22.58 -3.62 -5.26
N VAL A 184 -22.90 -4.90 -5.06
CA VAL A 184 -22.73 -5.58 -3.78
C VAL A 184 -21.26 -5.90 -3.56
N LEU A 185 -20.73 -5.47 -2.42
CA LEU A 185 -19.34 -5.66 -2.01
C LEU A 185 -19.17 -6.90 -1.14
N GLU A 186 -20.03 -7.06 -0.11
CA GLU A 186 -19.98 -8.16 0.84
C GLU A 186 -21.38 -8.60 1.25
N VAL A 187 -21.49 -9.86 1.63
CA VAL A 187 -22.73 -10.47 2.10
C VAL A 187 -22.44 -11.31 3.34
N PHE A 188 -23.16 -11.02 4.42
CA PHE A 188 -23.12 -11.78 5.67
C PHE A 188 -24.50 -12.42 5.86
N GLU A 189 -24.60 -13.70 5.51
CA GLU A 189 -25.86 -14.43 5.57
C GLU A 189 -26.07 -15.10 6.93
N ASN A 190 -27.28 -14.97 7.47
CA ASN A 190 -27.76 -15.74 8.62
C ASN A 190 -26.89 -15.58 9.87
N VAL A 191 -26.37 -14.37 10.11
CA VAL A 191 -25.60 -14.02 11.31
C VAL A 191 -26.57 -13.70 12.46
N SER A 192 -26.18 -14.07 13.69
CA SER A 192 -27.08 -13.98 14.84
C SER A 192 -27.00 -12.63 15.54
N THR A 193 -28.12 -12.17 16.08
CA THR A 193 -28.20 -11.02 17.00
C THR A 193 -27.77 -11.37 18.43
N SER A 194 -27.66 -12.66 18.77
CA SER A 194 -27.23 -13.11 20.09
C SER A 194 -25.72 -13.22 20.21
N SER A 195 -25.12 -12.57 21.21
CA SER A 195 -23.68 -12.60 21.50
C SER A 195 -23.15 -13.99 21.89
N THR A 196 -24.01 -14.93 22.22
CA THR A 196 -23.62 -16.29 22.61
C THR A 196 -23.80 -17.29 21.47
N ALA A 197 -24.31 -16.88 20.32
CA ALA A 197 -24.57 -17.76 19.20
C ALA A 197 -23.30 -18.34 18.59
N LYS A 198 -23.35 -19.63 18.27
CA LYS A 198 -22.24 -20.35 17.62
C LYS A 198 -22.75 -21.18 16.46
N LEU A 199 -21.91 -21.35 15.46
CA LEU A 199 -22.10 -22.33 14.38
C LEU A 199 -21.83 -23.76 14.90
N ASP A 200 -22.24 -24.76 14.15
CA ASP A 200 -21.95 -26.17 14.45
C ASP A 200 -20.46 -26.47 14.54
N SER A 201 -19.62 -25.67 13.87
CA SER A 201 -18.16 -25.71 13.94
C SER A 201 -17.59 -25.19 15.27
N GLY A 202 -18.42 -24.58 16.14
CA GLY A 202 -18.02 -23.91 17.37
C GLY A 202 -17.55 -22.45 17.21
N ALA A 203 -17.42 -21.95 15.97
CA ALA A 203 -17.09 -20.55 15.70
C ALA A 203 -18.25 -19.63 16.10
N THR A 204 -17.94 -18.36 16.48
CA THR A 204 -18.97 -17.36 16.76
C THR A 204 -19.84 -17.12 15.53
N ASN A 205 -21.16 -16.96 15.73
CA ASN A 205 -22.10 -16.51 14.72
C ASN A 205 -22.71 -15.15 15.09
N TYR A 206 -22.18 -14.48 16.11
CA TYR A 206 -22.63 -13.16 16.49
C TYR A 206 -22.24 -12.14 15.41
N TYR A 207 -23.21 -11.37 14.91
CA TYR A 207 -23.01 -10.51 13.74
C TYR A 207 -21.88 -9.50 13.92
N LYS A 208 -21.70 -8.94 15.14
CA LYS A 208 -20.60 -7.98 15.39
C LYS A 208 -19.23 -8.65 15.27
N ASP A 209 -19.07 -9.83 15.86
CA ASP A 209 -17.80 -10.57 15.81
C ASP A 209 -17.47 -11.00 14.38
N VAL A 210 -18.48 -11.52 13.66
CA VAL A 210 -18.31 -11.99 12.28
C VAL A 210 -17.94 -10.83 11.36
N ILE A 211 -18.65 -9.71 11.42
CA ILE A 211 -18.41 -8.54 10.58
C ILE A 211 -17.05 -7.92 10.92
N ASN A 212 -16.73 -7.71 12.20
CA ASN A 212 -15.48 -7.10 12.63
C ASN A 212 -14.25 -7.94 12.26
N ALA A 213 -14.39 -9.27 12.22
CA ALA A 213 -13.34 -10.18 11.81
C ALA A 213 -13.18 -10.32 10.29
N GLN A 214 -14.27 -10.28 9.52
CA GLN A 214 -14.28 -10.67 8.11
C GLN A 214 -14.46 -9.52 7.13
N SER A 215 -15.17 -8.45 7.51
CA SER A 215 -15.44 -7.33 6.60
C SER A 215 -14.19 -6.54 6.25
N SER A 216 -14.02 -6.22 4.97
CA SER A 216 -13.00 -5.30 4.47
C SER A 216 -13.49 -3.85 4.39
N TYR A 217 -14.80 -3.61 4.54
CA TYR A 217 -15.41 -2.31 4.28
C TYR A 217 -16.06 -1.65 5.50
N ILE A 218 -16.57 -2.44 6.44
CA ILE A 218 -17.30 -1.91 7.60
C ILE A 218 -16.86 -2.51 8.92
N PHE A 219 -17.15 -1.80 9.99
CA PHE A 219 -17.20 -2.33 11.36
C PHE A 219 -18.64 -2.29 11.87
N ALA A 220 -19.02 -3.30 12.66
CA ALA A 220 -20.18 -3.25 13.54
C ALA A 220 -19.75 -2.61 14.87
N THR A 221 -20.57 -1.73 15.42
CA THR A 221 -20.24 -0.92 16.59
C THR A 221 -20.87 -1.45 17.89
N GLY A 222 -20.70 -0.71 19.00
CA GLY A 222 -21.38 -0.97 20.26
C GLY A 222 -22.90 -0.73 20.20
N SER A 223 -23.38 0.05 19.22
CA SER A 223 -24.81 0.31 19.01
C SER A 223 -25.51 -0.88 18.39
N ASP A 224 -26.76 -1.13 18.81
CA ASP A 224 -27.69 -2.10 18.22
C ASP A 224 -28.90 -1.40 17.59
N GLN A 225 -28.81 -0.09 17.32
CA GLN A 225 -29.92 0.67 16.73
C GLN A 225 -30.28 0.10 15.35
N GLY A 226 -31.54 -0.28 15.18
CA GLY A 226 -32.06 -0.80 13.92
C GLY A 226 -31.59 -2.22 13.56
N VAL A 227 -31.00 -2.95 14.50
CA VAL A 227 -30.72 -4.38 14.37
C VAL A 227 -31.55 -5.13 15.41
N SER A 228 -32.71 -5.60 15.01
CA SER A 228 -33.62 -6.39 15.83
C SER A 228 -34.25 -7.47 14.97
N ASP A 229 -34.28 -8.69 15.48
CA ASP A 229 -34.99 -9.81 14.81
C ASP A 229 -36.53 -9.70 14.90
N THR A 230 -37.03 -8.70 15.66
CA THR A 230 -38.45 -8.48 15.92
C THR A 230 -38.98 -7.13 15.42
N ALA A 231 -38.13 -6.21 15.00
CA ALA A 231 -38.56 -4.87 14.59
C ALA A 231 -39.20 -4.91 13.19
N PRO A 232 -40.34 -4.25 12.98
CA PRO A 232 -40.91 -4.14 11.65
C PRO A 232 -40.21 -3.06 10.85
N PHE A 233 -39.53 -3.43 9.79
CA PHE A 233 -39.11 -2.63 8.62
C PHE A 233 -38.32 -1.31 8.88
N ASP A 234 -38.07 -0.92 10.11
CA ASP A 234 -37.25 0.25 10.42
C ASP A 234 -35.76 -0.06 10.17
N ASN A 235 -35.11 0.79 9.39
CA ASN A 235 -33.67 0.73 9.08
C ASN A 235 -33.16 -0.47 8.22
N SER A 236 -34.00 -1.02 7.32
CA SER A 236 -33.53 -2.03 6.35
C SER A 236 -32.39 -1.53 5.45
N TYR A 237 -32.13 -0.23 5.41
CA TYR A 237 -31.07 0.38 4.61
C TYR A 237 -30.45 1.56 5.36
N VAL A 238 -29.12 1.51 5.55
CA VAL A 238 -28.34 2.57 6.20
C VAL A 238 -27.27 3.05 5.22
N SER A 239 -27.41 4.26 4.70
CA SER A 239 -26.34 4.92 3.94
C SER A 239 -25.38 5.58 4.92
N LEU A 240 -24.08 5.31 4.80
CA LEU A 240 -23.06 5.92 5.64
C LEU A 240 -22.78 7.35 5.16
N THR A 241 -22.56 8.25 6.11
CA THR A 241 -22.31 9.68 5.86
C THR A 241 -21.24 10.22 6.81
N ALA A 242 -20.86 11.48 6.64
CA ALA A 242 -19.90 12.18 7.50
C ALA A 242 -18.46 11.65 7.48
N GLY A 243 -18.11 10.73 6.56
CA GLY A 243 -16.73 10.36 6.33
C GLY A 243 -15.93 11.51 5.73
N ALA A 244 -14.73 11.76 6.25
CA ALA A 244 -13.86 12.85 5.82
C ALA A 244 -12.42 12.35 5.58
N ASP A 245 -11.79 12.83 4.50
CA ASP A 245 -10.42 12.43 4.14
C ASP A 245 -9.35 13.04 5.05
N GLY A 246 -9.68 14.07 5.79
CA GLY A 246 -8.74 14.81 6.63
C GLY A 246 -7.91 15.83 5.85
N ASP A 247 -6.72 16.09 6.35
CA ASP A 247 -5.85 17.14 5.82
C ASP A 247 -5.18 16.73 4.50
N ALA A 248 -4.82 17.75 3.71
CA ALA A 248 -4.01 17.54 2.50
C ALA A 248 -2.62 16.97 2.85
N GLU A 249 -2.00 16.21 1.93
CA GLU A 249 -0.68 15.61 2.09
C GLU A 249 0.38 16.58 2.61
N SER A 250 0.30 17.86 2.23
CA SER A 250 1.26 18.90 2.66
C SER A 250 1.10 19.31 4.12
N ALA A 251 -0.04 19.05 4.74
CA ALA A 251 -0.34 19.41 6.13
C ALA A 251 -0.13 18.24 7.11
N ILE A 252 0.10 17.03 6.62
CA ILE A 252 0.41 15.86 7.46
C ILE A 252 1.71 16.12 8.22
N THR A 253 1.68 15.96 9.54
CA THR A 253 2.84 16.19 10.39
C THR A 253 3.88 15.09 10.30
N LEU A 254 5.16 15.43 10.59
CA LEU A 254 6.23 14.42 10.67
C LEU A 254 5.90 13.33 11.69
N ALA A 255 5.30 13.67 12.84
CA ALA A 255 4.93 12.69 13.86
C ALA A 255 3.90 11.67 13.35
N ALA A 256 2.91 12.10 12.57
CA ALA A 256 1.93 11.21 11.96
C ALA A 256 2.58 10.29 10.91
N LEU A 257 3.49 10.81 10.09
CA LEU A 257 4.26 10.02 9.12
C LEU A 257 5.16 9.00 9.81
N ALA A 258 5.81 9.39 10.92
CA ALA A 258 6.63 8.51 11.73
C ALA A 258 5.86 7.26 12.17
N LEU A 259 4.66 7.42 12.71
CA LEU A 259 3.78 6.29 13.08
C LEU A 259 3.48 5.34 11.91
N GLY A 260 3.36 5.88 10.68
CA GLY A 260 3.17 5.05 9.49
C GLY A 260 4.43 4.24 9.12
N TYR A 261 5.61 4.81 9.31
CA TYR A 261 6.87 4.13 9.06
C TYR A 261 7.26 3.16 10.20
N ASP A 262 6.83 3.41 11.44
CA ASP A 262 7.09 2.53 12.60
C ASP A 262 6.55 1.11 12.41
N LEU A 263 5.51 0.95 11.59
CA LEU A 263 5.01 -0.38 11.21
C LEU A 263 6.06 -1.24 10.47
N PHE A 264 7.14 -0.64 10.01
CA PHE A 264 8.22 -1.31 9.30
C PHE A 264 9.53 -1.42 10.11
N VAL A 265 9.54 -1.04 11.38
CA VAL A 265 10.73 -1.10 12.24
C VAL A 265 11.14 -2.54 12.55
N SER A 266 10.17 -3.44 12.78
CA SER A 266 10.46 -4.83 13.13
C SER A 266 10.75 -5.67 11.87
N PRO A 267 11.95 -6.29 11.76
CA PRO A 267 12.26 -7.21 10.66
C PRO A 267 11.53 -8.56 10.78
N GLU A 268 10.94 -8.87 11.94
CA GLU A 268 10.18 -10.10 12.17
C GLU A 268 8.76 -9.99 11.61
N ASP A 269 8.16 -8.80 11.67
CA ASP A 269 6.80 -8.56 11.20
C ASP A 269 6.73 -8.37 9.69
N VAL A 270 7.67 -7.59 9.13
CA VAL A 270 7.66 -7.27 7.70
C VAL A 270 9.07 -7.35 7.10
N ASP A 271 9.27 -8.23 6.13
CA ASP A 271 10.52 -8.35 5.37
C ASP A 271 10.53 -7.33 4.21
N ILE A 272 11.29 -6.24 4.40
CA ILE A 272 11.53 -5.20 3.40
C ILE A 272 13.02 -5.08 3.09
N SER A 273 13.37 -4.56 1.91
CA SER A 273 14.75 -4.29 1.50
C SER A 273 14.96 -2.87 1.01
N LEU A 274 13.91 -2.21 0.53
CA LEU A 274 13.94 -0.86 -0.01
C LEU A 274 12.81 -0.04 0.63
N ILE A 275 13.10 1.21 0.98
CA ILE A 275 12.14 2.18 1.52
C ILE A 275 12.12 3.40 0.61
N LEU A 276 10.93 3.88 0.30
CA LEU A 276 10.71 5.09 -0.50
C LEU A 276 10.40 6.25 0.46
N GLN A 277 11.11 7.36 0.31
CA GLN A 277 10.79 8.58 1.05
C GLN A 277 9.43 9.17 0.63
N GLY A 278 9.10 9.07 -0.67
CA GLY A 278 7.96 9.78 -1.24
C GLY A 278 8.24 11.27 -1.35
N LYS A 279 7.33 12.09 -0.83
CA LYS A 279 7.48 13.54 -0.75
C LYS A 279 8.52 13.91 0.33
N ALA A 280 9.45 14.81 -0.01
CA ALA A 280 10.50 15.23 0.91
C ALA A 280 9.99 16.20 2.00
N ALA A 281 9.38 17.32 1.59
CA ALA A 281 9.01 18.38 2.50
C ALA A 281 7.60 18.19 3.08
N HIS A 282 7.49 18.24 4.40
CA HIS A 282 6.24 18.29 5.15
C HIS A 282 6.26 19.52 6.06
N GLY A 283 5.43 20.51 5.73
CA GLY A 283 5.52 21.84 6.34
C GLY A 283 6.85 22.53 5.99
N SER A 284 7.52 23.07 7.00
CA SER A 284 8.86 23.69 6.86
C SER A 284 10.02 22.71 7.03
N ASN A 285 9.73 21.43 7.28
CA ASN A 285 10.77 20.40 7.51
C ASN A 285 11.00 19.59 6.24
N GLU A 286 12.10 19.85 5.56
CA GLU A 286 12.44 19.22 4.28
C GLU A 286 13.15 17.88 4.44
N THR A 287 13.95 17.71 5.51
CA THR A 287 14.75 16.49 5.73
C THR A 287 14.19 15.57 6.81
N GLY A 288 13.14 15.99 7.53
CA GLY A 288 12.66 15.29 8.72
C GLY A 288 12.23 13.86 8.47
N VAL A 289 11.49 13.61 7.38
CA VAL A 289 11.04 12.25 7.01
C VAL A 289 12.23 11.37 6.64
N ALA A 290 13.15 11.89 5.82
CA ALA A 290 14.33 11.14 5.42
C ALA A 290 15.21 10.78 6.62
N ASN A 291 15.49 11.74 7.50
CA ASN A 291 16.29 11.51 8.72
C ASN A 291 15.58 10.53 9.66
N TYR A 292 14.26 10.66 9.82
CA TYR A 292 13.50 9.69 10.63
C TYR A 292 13.66 8.25 10.12
N ILE A 293 13.50 8.04 8.81
CA ILE A 293 13.65 6.71 8.19
C ILE A 293 15.09 6.20 8.32
N ILE A 294 16.07 7.07 8.11
CA ILE A 294 17.50 6.71 8.24
C ILE A 294 17.80 6.26 9.68
N ASP A 295 17.51 7.12 10.65
CA ASP A 295 17.99 6.97 12.03
C ASP A 295 17.18 5.91 12.82
N ASN A 296 15.85 5.85 12.60
CA ASN A 296 14.98 5.00 13.40
C ASN A 296 14.59 3.67 12.71
N ILE A 297 14.81 3.55 11.40
CA ILE A 297 14.47 2.32 10.68
C ILE A 297 15.70 1.69 10.06
N CYS A 298 16.38 2.38 9.12
CA CYS A 298 17.47 1.76 8.37
C CYS A 298 18.68 1.44 9.24
N GLU A 299 19.10 2.35 10.12
CA GLU A 299 20.25 2.13 11.04
C GLU A 299 19.91 1.17 12.19
N VAL A 300 18.63 1.04 12.53
CA VAL A 300 18.16 0.06 13.54
C VAL A 300 18.08 -1.34 12.92
N ARG A 301 17.39 -1.48 11.79
CA ARG A 301 17.20 -2.76 11.10
C ARG A 301 18.46 -3.28 10.42
N LYS A 302 19.22 -2.41 9.77
CA LYS A 302 20.43 -2.69 8.97
C LYS A 302 20.22 -3.64 7.78
N ASP A 303 18.98 -3.97 7.47
CA ASP A 303 18.58 -4.93 6.43
C ASP A 303 17.80 -4.30 5.27
N CYS A 304 17.69 -2.98 5.24
CA CYS A 304 17.00 -2.21 4.20
C CYS A 304 17.73 -0.90 3.88
N MET A 305 17.38 -0.29 2.75
CA MET A 305 17.91 1.00 2.31
C MET A 305 16.78 1.96 1.98
N VAL A 306 16.97 3.26 2.28
CA VAL A 306 16.06 4.33 1.89
C VAL A 306 16.56 5.07 0.66
N PHE A 307 15.63 5.40 -0.25
CA PHE A 307 15.87 6.23 -1.42
C PHE A 307 15.24 7.60 -1.20
N VAL A 308 16.07 8.65 -1.38
CA VAL A 308 15.78 10.02 -0.99
C VAL A 308 15.93 10.94 -2.19
N SER A 309 14.97 11.85 -2.37
CA SER A 309 15.07 12.97 -3.31
C SER A 309 15.10 14.30 -2.53
N PRO A 310 15.80 15.34 -3.01
CA PRO A 310 15.69 16.70 -2.47
C PRO A 310 14.25 17.22 -2.52
N SER A 311 13.97 18.35 -1.86
CA SER A 311 12.63 18.91 -1.86
C SER A 311 12.25 19.50 -3.23
N TYR A 312 10.94 19.63 -3.48
CA TYR A 312 10.40 20.31 -4.67
C TYR A 312 10.89 21.77 -4.73
N ALA A 313 10.99 22.43 -3.57
CA ALA A 313 11.45 23.81 -3.46
C ALA A 313 12.93 23.95 -3.88
N ASP A 314 13.78 22.97 -3.56
CA ASP A 314 15.20 22.98 -3.87
C ASP A 314 15.51 22.85 -5.37
N VAL A 315 14.68 22.07 -6.08
CA VAL A 315 14.99 21.64 -7.45
C VAL A 315 14.07 22.26 -8.49
N VAL A 316 12.74 22.22 -8.27
CA VAL A 316 11.76 22.66 -9.26
C VAL A 316 11.49 24.16 -9.17
N SER A 317 11.41 24.70 -7.96
CA SER A 317 11.09 26.11 -7.70
C SER A 317 12.32 27.01 -7.54
N ASN A 318 13.52 26.48 -7.74
CA ASN A 318 14.79 27.19 -7.49
C ASN A 318 15.71 27.23 -8.73
N PRO A 319 15.30 27.83 -9.87
CA PRO A 319 16.11 27.87 -11.07
C PRO A 319 17.47 28.56 -10.84
N ASN A 320 18.57 27.90 -11.24
CA ASN A 320 19.98 28.30 -11.09
C ASN A 320 20.52 28.26 -9.64
N GLY A 321 19.73 27.86 -8.64
CA GLY A 321 20.17 27.64 -7.27
C GLY A 321 20.14 26.15 -6.85
N GLU A 322 19.84 25.25 -7.79
CA GLU A 322 19.57 23.84 -7.52
C GLU A 322 20.78 23.14 -6.86
N VAL A 323 22.00 23.44 -7.33
CA VAL A 323 23.23 22.79 -6.83
C VAL A 323 23.46 23.11 -5.37
N ASP A 324 23.41 24.40 -5.00
CA ASP A 324 23.63 24.85 -3.62
C ASP A 324 22.53 24.35 -2.68
N ALA A 325 21.28 24.38 -3.13
CA ALA A 325 20.13 23.88 -2.36
C ALA A 325 20.24 22.37 -2.11
N MET A 326 20.58 21.57 -3.13
CA MET A 326 20.78 20.13 -2.97
C MET A 326 21.95 19.81 -2.03
N ILE A 327 23.02 20.60 -2.06
CA ILE A 327 24.15 20.44 -1.13
C ILE A 327 23.71 20.78 0.29
N ALA A 328 22.93 21.85 0.48
CA ALA A 328 22.37 22.22 1.78
C ALA A 328 21.44 21.10 2.31
N TYR A 329 20.57 20.57 1.47
CA TYR A 329 19.72 19.43 1.79
C TYR A 329 20.55 18.21 2.21
N ARG A 330 21.59 17.84 1.41
CA ARG A 330 22.48 16.71 1.74
C ARG A 330 23.22 16.91 3.07
N ASN A 331 23.66 18.11 3.37
CA ASN A 331 24.35 18.42 4.62
C ASN A 331 23.43 18.32 5.85
N ALA A 332 22.12 18.49 5.68
CA ALA A 332 21.10 18.34 6.72
C ALA A 332 20.62 16.89 6.89
N LEU A 333 20.99 15.99 5.98
CA LEU A 333 20.69 14.56 6.11
C LEU A 333 21.68 13.86 7.03
N SER A 334 21.17 12.86 7.78
CA SER A 334 22.00 11.93 8.54
C SER A 334 22.95 11.15 7.62
N ASN A 335 24.21 11.03 8.03
CA ASN A 335 25.20 10.25 7.28
C ASN A 335 24.93 8.76 7.49
N SER A 336 24.60 8.06 6.42
CA SER A 336 24.32 6.62 6.48
C SER A 336 24.65 5.93 5.16
N SER A 337 25.22 4.74 5.23
CA SER A 337 25.41 3.88 4.09
C SER A 337 24.11 3.19 3.62
N TYR A 338 23.06 3.25 4.43
CA TYR A 338 21.73 2.75 4.10
C TYR A 338 20.82 3.77 3.42
N ALA A 339 21.33 4.97 3.13
CA ALA A 339 20.63 6.00 2.40
C ALA A 339 21.25 6.26 1.02
N PHE A 340 20.41 6.52 0.03
CA PHE A 340 20.79 6.86 -1.34
C PHE A 340 20.03 8.10 -1.78
N ILE A 341 20.76 9.17 -2.18
CA ILE A 341 20.16 10.43 -2.61
C ILE A 341 20.35 10.65 -4.10
N ASP A 342 19.27 11.02 -4.80
CA ASP A 342 19.26 11.41 -6.20
C ASP A 342 19.29 12.94 -6.41
N SER A 343 19.25 13.40 -7.66
CA SER A 343 19.32 14.83 -8.01
C SER A 343 17.96 15.47 -8.33
N GLY A 344 16.84 14.88 -7.90
CA GLY A 344 15.58 15.63 -7.87
C GLY A 344 14.36 15.06 -8.56
N TYR A 345 13.86 15.72 -9.62
CA TYR A 345 12.50 15.53 -10.15
C TYR A 345 12.48 15.30 -11.65
N LYS A 346 11.57 14.42 -12.10
CA LYS A 346 11.19 14.27 -13.51
C LYS A 346 9.83 14.91 -13.79
N TYR A 347 9.66 15.42 -15.00
CA TYR A 347 8.39 15.88 -15.54
C TYR A 347 7.74 14.72 -16.31
N ARG A 348 6.52 14.35 -15.93
CA ARG A 348 5.80 13.22 -16.51
C ARG A 348 4.34 13.55 -16.79
N TYR A 349 3.70 12.76 -17.65
CA TYR A 349 2.26 12.81 -17.87
C TYR A 349 1.51 12.02 -16.78
N ASP A 350 0.55 12.68 -16.16
CA ASP A 350 -0.41 12.10 -15.23
C ASP A 350 -1.68 11.71 -15.98
N LYS A 351 -1.79 10.43 -16.31
CA LYS A 351 -2.92 9.88 -17.08
C LYS A 351 -4.27 9.90 -16.33
N TYR A 352 -4.26 10.08 -15.02
CA TYR A 352 -5.47 10.08 -14.20
C TYR A 352 -6.17 11.44 -14.20
N ASN A 353 -5.39 12.52 -14.31
CA ASN A 353 -5.89 13.89 -14.28
C ASN A 353 -5.66 14.64 -15.61
N ASP A 354 -5.17 13.96 -16.65
CA ASP A 354 -4.87 14.52 -17.97
C ASP A 354 -4.01 15.79 -17.91
N LEU A 355 -2.93 15.74 -17.15
CA LEU A 355 -2.01 16.87 -17.00
C LEU A 355 -0.56 16.39 -16.80
N TYR A 356 0.37 17.32 -16.95
CA TYR A 356 1.77 17.06 -16.68
C TYR A 356 2.17 17.60 -15.31
N ARG A 357 2.99 16.82 -14.58
CA ARG A 357 3.51 17.22 -13.27
C ARG A 357 4.94 16.78 -13.01
N TYR A 358 5.59 17.43 -12.07
CA TYR A 358 6.87 16.99 -11.54
C TYR A 358 6.65 15.96 -10.43
N THR A 359 7.43 14.87 -10.46
CA THR A 359 7.45 13.81 -9.44
C THR A 359 8.87 13.52 -8.99
N PRO A 360 9.11 13.21 -7.71
CA PRO A 360 10.45 12.92 -7.21
C PRO A 360 10.97 11.60 -7.79
N LEU A 361 12.28 11.49 -7.94
CA LEU A 361 12.95 10.36 -8.58
C LEU A 361 13.16 9.15 -7.65
N ASN A 362 12.98 9.29 -6.32
CA ASN A 362 13.29 8.21 -5.38
C ASN A 362 12.56 6.90 -5.68
N GLY A 363 11.34 6.95 -6.18
CA GLY A 363 10.59 5.77 -6.62
C GLY A 363 11.21 5.09 -7.83
N ASP A 364 11.65 5.86 -8.84
CA ASP A 364 12.35 5.33 -10.01
C ASP A 364 13.68 4.69 -9.63
N ILE A 365 14.47 5.37 -8.80
CA ILE A 365 15.80 4.90 -8.40
C ILE A 365 15.70 3.58 -7.62
N ALA A 366 14.77 3.49 -6.68
CA ALA A 366 14.47 2.23 -6.01
C ALA A 366 13.98 1.15 -7.00
N GLY A 367 13.18 1.55 -7.99
CA GLY A 367 12.76 0.67 -9.08
C GLY A 367 13.91 0.18 -9.96
N LEU A 368 14.93 1.01 -10.22
CA LEU A 368 16.15 0.59 -10.90
C LEU A 368 16.92 -0.49 -10.10
N ALA A 369 16.92 -0.37 -8.77
CA ALA A 369 17.49 -1.39 -7.90
C ALA A 369 16.73 -2.73 -8.06
N VAL A 370 15.40 -2.73 -8.01
CA VAL A 370 14.58 -3.93 -8.24
C VAL A 370 14.80 -4.52 -9.65
N ARG A 371 14.84 -3.67 -10.68
CA ARG A 371 15.13 -4.14 -12.05
C ARG A 371 16.51 -4.77 -12.16
N THR A 372 17.48 -4.25 -11.42
CA THR A 372 18.83 -4.81 -11.39
C THR A 372 18.83 -6.18 -10.72
N ASP A 373 18.07 -6.36 -9.63
CA ASP A 373 17.90 -7.64 -8.94
C ASP A 373 17.25 -8.69 -9.83
N ASN A 374 16.22 -8.31 -10.58
CA ASN A 374 15.50 -9.22 -11.48
C ASN A 374 16.35 -9.64 -12.71
N ASN A 375 17.18 -8.75 -13.24
CA ASN A 375 17.93 -8.98 -14.47
C ASN A 375 19.36 -9.50 -14.22
N ARG A 376 19.89 -9.25 -13.04
CA ARG A 376 21.24 -9.61 -12.59
C ARG A 376 21.19 -10.00 -11.12
N ASP A 377 21.93 -9.28 -10.27
CA ASP A 377 22.02 -9.52 -8.84
C ASP A 377 22.09 -8.20 -8.08
N PRO A 378 21.74 -8.19 -6.78
CA PRO A 378 21.74 -6.98 -5.94
C PRO A 378 23.10 -6.27 -5.80
N TRP A 379 24.19 -6.99 -6.02
CA TRP A 379 25.54 -6.44 -5.97
C TRP A 379 26.02 -5.78 -7.27
N PHE A 380 25.18 -5.68 -8.27
CA PHE A 380 25.45 -4.84 -9.44
C PHE A 380 24.95 -3.42 -9.20
N SER A 381 25.74 -2.42 -9.66
CA SER A 381 25.31 -1.02 -9.61
C SER A 381 24.06 -0.82 -10.47
N PRO A 382 22.99 -0.17 -9.94
CA PRO A 382 21.78 0.15 -10.73
C PRO A 382 22.01 1.31 -11.71
N ALA A 383 23.17 1.98 -11.66
CA ALA A 383 23.49 3.13 -12.49
C ALA A 383 24.07 2.75 -13.87
N GLY A 384 24.17 3.74 -14.73
CA GLY A 384 24.82 3.66 -16.04
C GLY A 384 23.92 3.23 -17.18
N TYR A 385 24.48 3.17 -18.38
CA TYR A 385 23.74 2.96 -19.63
C TYR A 385 22.98 1.62 -19.72
N ASN A 386 23.50 0.59 -19.10
CA ASN A 386 22.91 -0.75 -19.18
C ASN A 386 21.71 -0.95 -18.25
N ARG A 387 21.67 -0.26 -17.10
CA ARG A 387 20.69 -0.51 -16.03
C ARG A 387 20.01 0.75 -15.53
N GLY A 388 20.64 1.93 -15.68
CA GLY A 388 20.20 3.19 -15.09
C GLY A 388 19.10 3.93 -15.86
N LEU A 389 18.56 3.39 -16.95
CA LEU A 389 17.53 4.06 -17.77
C LEU A 389 16.21 4.20 -17.01
N ILE A 390 15.74 5.44 -16.87
CA ILE A 390 14.50 5.81 -16.17
C ILE A 390 13.34 5.85 -17.16
N LYS A 391 12.18 5.32 -16.73
CA LYS A 391 10.95 5.26 -17.55
C LYS A 391 10.09 6.52 -17.38
N ASN A 392 9.20 6.76 -18.35
CA ASN A 392 8.15 7.78 -18.28
C ASN A 392 8.67 9.20 -17.98
N VAL A 393 9.76 9.62 -18.62
CA VAL A 393 10.36 10.95 -18.47
C VAL A 393 10.11 11.76 -19.72
N VAL A 394 9.49 12.92 -19.59
CA VAL A 394 9.41 13.93 -20.65
C VAL A 394 10.64 14.84 -20.61
N LYS A 395 10.98 15.32 -19.41
CA LYS A 395 12.20 16.08 -19.12
C LYS A 395 12.56 15.97 -17.63
N LEU A 396 13.78 16.30 -17.28
CA LEU A 396 14.18 16.51 -15.88
C LEU A 396 13.85 17.95 -15.47
N ALA A 397 13.58 18.18 -14.17
CA ALA A 397 13.51 19.52 -13.60
C ALA A 397 14.87 20.20 -13.64
N PHE A 398 15.91 19.44 -13.28
CA PHE A 398 17.30 19.83 -13.33
C PHE A 398 18.12 18.77 -14.06
N ASN A 399 18.85 19.17 -15.10
CA ASN A 399 19.75 18.29 -15.86
C ASN A 399 21.18 18.78 -15.70
N PRO A 400 21.97 18.25 -14.74
CA PRO A 400 23.27 18.77 -14.40
C PRO A 400 24.28 18.59 -15.53
N ASN A 401 24.98 19.66 -15.90
CA ASN A 401 26.13 19.63 -16.79
C ASN A 401 27.35 18.98 -16.12
N LYS A 402 28.45 18.81 -16.86
CA LYS A 402 29.66 18.16 -16.32
C LYS A 402 30.20 18.87 -15.07
N ALA A 403 30.32 20.21 -15.10
CA ALA A 403 30.87 20.99 -13.98
C ALA A 403 29.98 20.84 -12.71
N GLN A 404 28.66 20.86 -12.90
CA GLN A 404 27.71 20.66 -11.79
C GLN A 404 27.78 19.23 -11.22
N ARG A 405 27.93 18.21 -12.07
CA ARG A 405 28.14 16.82 -11.61
C ARG A 405 29.47 16.67 -10.84
N ASP A 406 30.52 17.34 -11.28
CA ASP A 406 31.83 17.31 -10.62
C ASP A 406 31.75 17.96 -9.21
N ILE A 407 30.76 18.82 -8.94
CA ILE A 407 30.47 19.39 -7.62
C ILE A 407 29.57 18.48 -6.79
N LEU A 408 28.47 17.96 -7.38
CA LEU A 408 27.45 17.17 -6.66
C LEU A 408 27.92 15.76 -6.27
N TYR A 409 28.63 15.08 -7.18
CA TYR A 409 29.01 13.69 -6.96
C TYR A 409 30.00 13.48 -5.79
N PRO A 410 30.99 14.36 -5.54
CA PRO A 410 31.80 14.29 -4.33
C PRO A 410 31.01 14.46 -3.02
N LYS A 411 29.85 15.12 -3.09
CA LYS A 411 28.92 15.31 -1.95
C LYS A 411 27.88 14.21 -1.80
N ASP A 412 28.12 13.04 -2.41
CA ASP A 412 27.26 11.86 -2.36
C ASP A 412 25.85 12.04 -2.97
N ILE A 413 25.68 13.07 -3.79
CA ILE A 413 24.44 13.28 -4.56
C ILE A 413 24.62 12.59 -5.92
N ASN A 414 23.74 11.66 -6.25
CA ASN A 414 23.84 10.88 -7.48
C ASN A 414 23.10 11.57 -8.63
N PRO A 415 23.81 12.10 -9.63
CA PRO A 415 23.18 12.84 -10.71
C PRO A 415 22.30 11.92 -11.56
N VAL A 416 21.12 12.41 -11.92
CA VAL A 416 20.29 11.87 -12.98
C VAL A 416 20.41 12.81 -14.17
N ILE A 417 20.73 12.28 -15.34
CA ILE A 417 21.03 13.07 -16.54
C ILE A 417 20.23 12.62 -17.74
N THR A 418 19.87 13.55 -18.60
CA THR A 418 19.31 13.24 -19.91
C THR A 418 20.39 13.48 -20.97
N GLN A 419 20.68 12.44 -21.75
CA GLN A 419 21.62 12.52 -22.87
C GLN A 419 20.91 12.34 -24.20
N PRO A 420 21.21 13.17 -25.21
CA PRO A 420 20.63 13.05 -26.55
C PRO A 420 20.87 11.64 -27.14
N GLY A 421 19.81 11.02 -27.61
CA GLY A 421 19.87 9.68 -28.21
C GLY A 421 19.99 8.50 -27.24
N GLN A 422 20.16 8.74 -25.93
CA GLN A 422 20.37 7.69 -24.93
C GLN A 422 19.32 7.72 -23.81
N GLY A 423 18.51 8.79 -23.73
CA GLY A 423 17.45 8.93 -22.73
C GLY A 423 17.93 9.48 -21.39
N THR A 424 17.10 9.33 -20.38
CA THR A 424 17.35 9.76 -19.00
C THR A 424 17.86 8.60 -18.18
N LEU A 425 18.97 8.79 -17.50
CA LEU A 425 19.62 7.71 -16.75
C LEU A 425 20.24 8.19 -15.44
N LEU A 426 20.31 7.27 -14.47
CA LEU A 426 21.06 7.43 -13.23
C LEU A 426 22.56 7.34 -13.54
N PHE A 427 23.31 8.37 -13.15
CA PHE A 427 24.75 8.50 -13.43
C PHE A 427 25.60 8.63 -12.15
N GLY A 428 25.26 7.88 -11.12
CA GLY A 428 25.97 7.82 -9.85
C GLY A 428 25.51 6.62 -9.02
N ASP A 429 26.36 6.13 -8.14
CA ASP A 429 26.11 4.94 -7.31
C ASP A 429 26.65 5.05 -5.88
N LYS A 430 26.79 6.28 -5.36
CA LYS A 430 27.23 6.54 -3.99
C LYS A 430 26.10 6.46 -2.98
N THR A 431 26.40 5.93 -1.80
CA THR A 431 25.55 6.05 -0.62
C THR A 431 25.75 7.39 0.08
N ALA A 432 24.84 7.81 0.94
CA ALA A 432 24.97 9.05 1.72
C ALA A 432 25.87 8.87 2.96
N PHE A 433 26.99 8.16 2.83
CA PHE A 433 27.86 7.82 3.96
C PHE A 433 28.80 8.95 4.36
N GLY A 434 29.16 9.81 3.44
CA GLY A 434 29.98 11.01 3.71
C GLY A 434 31.49 10.78 3.88
N THR A 435 31.94 9.53 4.04
CA THR A 435 33.35 9.18 4.20
C THR A 435 33.76 8.07 3.24
N ALA A 436 35.04 8.09 2.81
CA ALA A 436 35.57 7.04 1.96
C ALA A 436 35.61 5.69 2.69
N SER A 437 34.83 4.73 2.22
CA SER A 437 34.69 3.40 2.82
C SER A 437 34.35 2.36 1.74
N ALA A 438 34.37 1.09 2.09
CA ALA A 438 33.82 0.03 1.22
C ALA A 438 32.30 0.21 1.03
N PHE A 439 31.61 0.82 1.99
CA PHE A 439 30.16 1.05 2.00
C PHE A 439 29.74 2.40 1.39
N ASP A 440 30.66 3.16 0.81
CA ASP A 440 30.35 4.40 0.08
C ASP A 440 29.65 4.13 -1.26
N ARG A 441 29.47 2.86 -1.64
CA ARG A 441 28.82 2.42 -2.88
C ARG A 441 27.59 1.59 -2.62
N ILE A 442 26.49 1.87 -3.35
CA ILE A 442 25.23 1.16 -3.20
C ILE A 442 25.35 -0.34 -3.49
N ASN A 443 26.15 -0.71 -4.48
CA ASN A 443 26.34 -2.11 -4.86
C ASN A 443 26.97 -2.93 -3.71
N VAL A 444 27.95 -2.36 -3.01
CA VAL A 444 28.59 -3.02 -1.86
C VAL A 444 27.62 -3.09 -0.67
N ARG A 445 26.92 -1.99 -0.35
CA ARG A 445 25.95 -1.99 0.75
C ARG A 445 24.84 -3.01 0.50
N ARG A 446 24.30 -3.06 -0.70
CA ARG A 446 23.25 -4.04 -1.05
C ARG A 446 23.77 -5.48 -1.04
N LEU A 447 25.00 -5.72 -1.48
CA LEU A 447 25.66 -7.01 -1.31
C LEU A 447 25.63 -7.46 0.15
N PHE A 448 26.11 -6.60 1.07
CA PHE A 448 26.16 -6.96 2.49
C PHE A 448 24.77 -7.18 3.09
N ILE A 449 23.77 -6.35 2.78
CA ILE A 449 22.38 -6.56 3.22
C ILE A 449 21.88 -7.96 2.83
N ILE A 450 22.08 -8.38 1.60
CA ILE A 450 21.64 -9.71 1.14
C ILE A 450 22.42 -10.83 1.81
N LEU A 451 23.75 -10.68 1.95
CA LEU A 451 24.58 -11.68 2.62
C LEU A 451 24.19 -11.81 4.09
N GLU A 452 24.07 -10.69 4.81
CA GLU A 452 23.67 -10.66 6.21
C GLU A 452 22.28 -11.29 6.43
N LYS A 453 21.29 -10.93 5.61
CA LYS A 453 19.95 -11.55 5.67
C LYS A 453 19.97 -13.06 5.43
N ALA A 454 20.67 -13.51 4.40
CA ALA A 454 20.73 -14.93 4.04
C ALA A 454 21.45 -15.74 5.11
N ILE A 455 22.60 -15.26 5.58
CA ILE A 455 23.41 -15.95 6.58
C ILE A 455 22.72 -15.92 7.96
N ALA A 456 22.12 -14.80 8.37
CA ALA A 456 21.38 -14.71 9.62
C ALA A 456 20.17 -15.68 9.64
N ARG A 457 19.46 -15.81 8.50
CA ARG A 457 18.36 -16.78 8.38
C ARG A 457 18.87 -18.22 8.50
N ALA A 458 20.00 -18.52 7.86
CA ALA A 458 20.63 -19.82 7.95
C ALA A 458 21.18 -20.12 9.36
N ALA A 459 21.79 -19.13 10.01
CA ALA A 459 22.32 -19.25 11.37
C ALA A 459 21.23 -19.52 12.44
N LYS A 460 19.96 -19.17 12.19
CA LYS A 460 18.85 -19.51 13.10
C LYS A 460 18.70 -21.02 13.34
N THR A 461 19.15 -21.84 12.42
CA THR A 461 19.10 -23.31 12.57
C THR A 461 20.14 -23.86 13.57
N THR A 462 21.15 -23.06 13.93
CA THR A 462 22.15 -23.41 14.94
C THR A 462 21.80 -22.94 16.35
N LEU A 463 20.72 -22.20 16.51
CA LEU A 463 20.24 -21.77 17.83
C LEU A 463 19.81 -22.98 18.66
N PHE A 464 20.21 -22.99 19.93
CA PHE A 464 19.97 -24.09 20.89
C PHE A 464 20.75 -25.39 20.64
N GLU A 465 21.63 -25.43 19.62
CA GLU A 465 22.58 -26.53 19.44
C GLU A 465 23.83 -26.31 20.31
N PHE A 466 24.62 -27.37 20.51
CA PHE A 466 25.87 -27.26 21.26
C PHE A 466 26.95 -26.53 20.49
N ASN A 467 27.73 -25.66 21.15
CA ASN A 467 28.90 -25.04 20.53
C ASN A 467 30.09 -26.01 20.54
N ASP A 468 30.05 -27.00 19.68
CA ASP A 468 31.10 -28.00 19.45
C ASP A 468 31.71 -27.89 18.06
N GLU A 469 32.76 -28.66 17.79
CA GLU A 469 33.44 -28.70 16.51
C GLU A 469 32.50 -29.10 15.37
N PHE A 470 31.55 -29.99 15.63
CA PHE A 470 30.59 -30.46 14.64
C PHE A 470 29.64 -29.32 14.21
N THR A 471 29.06 -28.62 15.13
CA THR A 471 28.15 -27.49 14.84
C THR A 471 28.88 -26.35 14.14
N ARG A 472 30.12 -26.04 14.56
CA ARG A 472 30.97 -25.04 13.89
C ARG A 472 31.30 -25.42 12.45
N ALA A 473 31.64 -26.70 12.21
CA ALA A 473 31.89 -27.22 10.87
C ALA A 473 30.62 -27.21 10.01
N GLN A 474 29.47 -27.55 10.58
CA GLN A 474 28.18 -27.50 9.89
C GLN A 474 27.83 -26.07 9.45
N PHE A 475 27.98 -25.08 10.31
CA PHE A 475 27.78 -23.68 9.96
C PHE A 475 28.72 -23.25 8.82
N LYS A 476 30.01 -23.56 8.93
CA LYS A 476 30.99 -23.24 7.88
C LYS A 476 30.64 -23.89 6.54
N ASN A 477 30.24 -25.17 6.57
CA ASN A 477 29.81 -25.90 5.37
C ASN A 477 28.52 -25.38 4.75
N LEU A 478 27.69 -24.66 5.51
CA LEU A 478 26.49 -24.00 5.03
C LEU A 478 26.80 -22.63 4.39
N VAL A 479 27.71 -21.86 5.00
CA VAL A 479 28.02 -20.48 4.58
C VAL A 479 29.00 -20.45 3.38
N GLU A 480 30.05 -21.28 3.39
CA GLU A 480 31.09 -21.25 2.34
C GLU A 480 30.56 -21.52 0.91
N PRO A 481 29.68 -22.52 0.64
CA PRO A 481 29.14 -22.74 -0.70
C PRO A 481 28.32 -21.56 -1.20
N PHE A 482 27.55 -20.92 -0.32
CA PHE A 482 26.79 -19.70 -0.65
C PHE A 482 27.72 -18.55 -1.06
N LEU A 483 28.78 -18.29 -0.29
CA LEU A 483 29.74 -17.26 -0.63
C LEU A 483 30.52 -17.57 -1.93
N ARG A 484 30.80 -18.85 -2.22
CA ARG A 484 31.39 -19.27 -3.50
C ARG A 484 30.47 -19.04 -4.69
N ASP A 485 29.15 -19.24 -4.51
CA ASP A 485 28.16 -18.91 -5.55
C ASP A 485 28.17 -17.41 -5.83
N VAL A 486 28.13 -16.57 -4.78
CA VAL A 486 28.23 -15.11 -4.91
C VAL A 486 29.54 -14.69 -5.58
N GLN A 487 30.66 -15.35 -5.26
CA GLN A 487 31.96 -15.13 -5.91
C GLN A 487 31.90 -15.49 -7.40
N GLY A 488 31.35 -16.65 -7.73
CA GLY A 488 31.15 -17.09 -9.13
C GLY A 488 30.27 -16.13 -9.93
N ARG A 489 29.30 -15.48 -9.26
CA ARG A 489 28.42 -14.46 -9.84
C ARG A 489 28.97 -13.04 -9.75
N ARG A 490 30.28 -12.89 -9.47
CA ARG A 490 31.04 -11.63 -9.48
C ARG A 490 30.66 -10.63 -8.38
N GLY A 491 30.06 -11.08 -7.28
CA GLY A 491 29.71 -10.21 -6.14
C GLY A 491 30.90 -9.88 -5.24
N ILE A 492 31.80 -10.85 -5.09
CA ILE A 492 32.99 -10.73 -4.24
C ILE A 492 34.23 -11.23 -4.96
N TYR A 493 35.38 -10.66 -4.64
CA TYR A 493 36.67 -11.13 -5.17
C TYR A 493 37.19 -12.33 -4.38
N ASP A 494 37.05 -12.27 -3.04
CA ASP A 494 37.56 -13.27 -2.13
C ASP A 494 36.80 -13.23 -0.80
N PHE A 495 36.79 -14.36 -0.08
CA PHE A 495 36.18 -14.44 1.25
C PHE A 495 36.94 -15.42 2.14
N ARG A 496 36.75 -15.27 3.46
CA ARG A 496 37.22 -16.20 4.46
C ARG A 496 36.21 -16.33 5.59
N VAL A 497 35.85 -17.55 5.96
CA VAL A 497 35.00 -17.85 7.11
C VAL A 497 35.85 -18.47 8.20
N ILE A 498 35.84 -17.87 9.38
CA ILE A 498 36.47 -18.38 10.60
C ILE A 498 35.37 -18.72 11.59
N CYS A 499 35.24 -19.98 11.92
CA CYS A 499 34.35 -20.49 12.94
C CYS A 499 35.02 -21.77 13.49
N ASP A 500 35.97 -21.57 14.39
CA ASP A 500 36.78 -22.61 15.00
C ASP A 500 37.14 -22.24 16.45
N ASP A 501 38.07 -22.95 17.05
CA ASP A 501 38.48 -22.73 18.46
C ASP A 501 39.22 -21.41 18.67
N THR A 502 39.66 -20.72 17.59
CA THR A 502 40.34 -19.43 17.70
C THR A 502 39.40 -18.28 18.05
N ASN A 503 38.14 -18.35 17.58
CA ASN A 503 37.11 -17.35 17.88
C ASN A 503 36.00 -17.89 18.81
N ASN A 504 35.89 -19.20 19.00
CA ASN A 504 35.01 -19.85 19.98
C ASN A 504 35.85 -20.45 21.11
N THR A 505 36.44 -19.58 21.95
CA THR A 505 37.22 -19.99 23.13
C THR A 505 36.32 -20.55 24.23
N GLY A 506 36.93 -21.20 25.26
CA GLY A 506 36.18 -21.69 26.41
C GLY A 506 35.32 -20.61 27.08
N GLU A 507 35.81 -19.37 27.16
CA GLU A 507 35.04 -18.25 27.72
C GLU A 507 33.80 -17.88 26.87
N VAL A 508 33.87 -18.00 25.53
CA VAL A 508 32.74 -17.76 24.61
C VAL A 508 31.70 -18.88 24.79
N ILE A 509 32.16 -20.12 24.90
CA ILE A 509 31.29 -21.29 25.14
C ILE A 509 30.61 -21.18 26.49
N ASP A 510 31.33 -20.77 27.56
CA ASP A 510 30.77 -20.58 28.89
C ASP A 510 29.73 -19.48 28.98
N ARG A 511 29.78 -18.49 28.06
CA ARG A 511 28.74 -17.45 27.90
C ARG A 511 27.56 -17.88 27.03
N ASN A 512 27.53 -19.12 26.57
CA ASN A 512 26.55 -19.65 25.62
C ASN A 512 26.50 -18.86 24.28
N GLU A 513 27.64 -18.36 23.85
CA GLU A 513 27.80 -17.60 22.61
C GLU A 513 28.40 -18.48 21.51
N PHE A 514 28.05 -18.17 20.26
CA PHE A 514 28.61 -18.78 19.05
C PHE A 514 29.09 -17.68 18.12
N ILE A 515 30.37 -17.67 17.75
CA ILE A 515 30.98 -16.64 16.93
C ILE A 515 31.43 -17.22 15.58
N GLY A 516 30.93 -16.62 14.51
CA GLY A 516 31.38 -16.88 13.14
C GLY A 516 31.83 -15.58 12.48
N ASP A 517 33.14 -15.47 12.18
CA ASP A 517 33.70 -14.30 11.50
C ASP A 517 33.75 -14.52 9.98
N ILE A 518 33.15 -13.60 9.22
CA ILE A 518 33.08 -13.67 7.78
C ILE A 518 33.78 -12.43 7.19
N TYR A 519 34.93 -12.65 6.57
CA TYR A 519 35.72 -11.63 5.89
C TYR A 519 35.40 -11.65 4.39
N ILE A 520 35.07 -10.48 3.83
CA ILE A 520 34.64 -10.35 2.44
C ILE A 520 35.41 -9.23 1.75
N LYS A 521 35.92 -9.51 0.55
CA LYS A 521 36.46 -8.52 -0.38
C LYS A 521 35.40 -8.23 -1.46
N PRO A 522 34.60 -7.14 -1.35
CA PRO A 522 33.53 -6.87 -2.30
C PRO A 522 34.08 -6.44 -3.66
N ALA A 523 33.35 -6.78 -4.72
CA ALA A 523 33.61 -6.24 -6.04
C ALA A 523 33.19 -4.75 -6.12
N LYS A 524 34.06 -3.91 -6.69
CA LYS A 524 33.81 -2.46 -6.85
C LYS A 524 33.37 -2.14 -8.28
N SER A 525 32.43 -1.19 -8.40
CA SER A 525 32.02 -0.61 -9.68
C SER A 525 33.09 0.31 -10.26
N ILE A 526 33.15 0.41 -11.59
CA ILE A 526 34.03 1.33 -12.30
C ILE A 526 33.30 2.67 -12.43
N ASN A 527 33.84 3.74 -11.84
CA ASN A 527 33.27 5.09 -11.90
C ASN A 527 34.07 6.03 -12.80
N PHE A 528 35.36 5.74 -13.03
CA PHE A 528 36.25 6.56 -13.87
C PHE A 528 36.96 5.67 -14.88
N ILE A 529 36.97 6.11 -16.13
CA ILE A 529 37.70 5.46 -17.22
C ILE A 529 38.72 6.48 -17.73
N GLN A 530 40.01 6.16 -17.61
CA GLN A 530 41.09 6.92 -18.19
C GLN A 530 41.56 6.21 -19.45
N LEU A 531 41.50 6.87 -20.58
CA LEU A 531 41.97 6.37 -21.86
C LEU A 531 43.21 7.17 -22.28
N ASN A 532 44.33 6.49 -22.42
CA ASN A 532 45.61 7.09 -22.88
C ASN A 532 45.79 6.73 -24.35
N PHE A 533 45.77 7.73 -25.22
CA PHE A 533 46.06 7.56 -26.63
C PHE A 533 47.49 8.09 -26.89
N VAL A 534 48.36 7.20 -27.35
CA VAL A 534 49.74 7.55 -27.73
C VAL A 534 49.86 7.52 -29.24
N ALA A 535 50.12 8.64 -29.86
CA ALA A 535 50.38 8.70 -31.30
C ALA A 535 51.86 8.37 -31.54
N VAL A 536 52.13 7.35 -32.34
CA VAL A 536 53.46 6.84 -32.64
C VAL A 536 53.82 7.19 -34.06
N ARG A 537 55.10 7.48 -34.31
CA ARG A 537 55.61 7.73 -35.68
C ARG A 537 55.63 6.45 -36.49
N THR A 538 55.38 6.56 -37.79
CA THR A 538 55.44 5.44 -38.73
C THR A 538 56.87 4.86 -38.73
N GLY A 539 57.04 3.61 -38.27
CA GLY A 539 58.35 2.95 -38.23
C GLY A 539 58.91 2.66 -36.82
N VAL A 540 58.14 2.93 -35.76
CA VAL A 540 58.47 2.52 -34.37
C VAL A 540 57.68 1.25 -34.05
N GLU A 541 58.35 0.21 -33.58
CA GLU A 541 57.69 -1.04 -33.14
C GLU A 541 56.99 -0.82 -31.81
N PHE A 542 55.76 -1.37 -31.65
CA PHE A 542 54.94 -1.17 -30.44
C PHE A 542 55.58 -1.74 -29.16
N GLU A 543 56.45 -2.73 -29.29
CA GLU A 543 57.15 -3.36 -28.16
C GLU A 543 58.18 -2.41 -27.51
N GLU A 544 58.77 -1.47 -28.28
CA GLU A 544 59.70 -0.44 -27.76
C GLU A 544 59.01 0.62 -26.87
N ILE A 545 57.69 0.79 -27.03
CA ILE A 545 56.91 1.83 -26.30
C ILE A 545 56.33 1.24 -25.02
N VAL A 546 55.87 -0.02 -25.04
CA VAL A 546 55.27 -0.72 -23.90
C VAL A 546 56.31 -1.01 -22.80
N GLY A 547 57.61 -1.07 -23.13
CA GLY A 547 58.70 -1.28 -22.17
C GLY A 547 59.15 -0.06 -21.39
N GLN A 548 58.58 1.16 -21.65
CA GLN A 548 58.97 2.43 -20.99
C GLN A 548 57.90 2.99 -20.03
N PHE A 549 56.85 2.24 -19.69
CA PHE A 549 55.81 2.65 -18.72
C PHE A 549 55.83 1.77 -17.47
#